data_443369ba27262cde16ee069adf337a37
#
_entry.id   443369ba27262cde16ee069adf337a37
#
_cell.length_a   1.000
_cell.length_b   1.000
_cell.length_c   1.000
_cell.angle_alpha   90.00
_cell.angle_beta   90.00
_cell.angle_gamma   90.00
#
_symmetry.space_group_name_H-M   'P 1'
#
loop_
_entity.id
_entity.type
_entity.pdbx_description
1 polymer ?
#
loop_
_entity_poly.entity_id
_entity_poly.type
_entity_poly.pdbx_seq_one_letter_code
_entity_poly.pdbx_strand_id
1 'polypeptide(L)'
;MEKISKKILILGGAGMLGHVLLQKCLVKNIFDIYDVTRKKENRKNNFSCNVTNFDSLAKIIKEIKPDFIINCIGVLIKGSIQDPSNAILINSLLPHKLAQFSKTVNAKLIHISTDCVFDGSKGNYIETDNKTAQDTYGLSKSLGEINDDRNLTLRTSIIGPELKDHGEGLFSWFVKQKGEVSGFSESIWGGVTTFVLADIIIKSINENYTGLIHVTNSEPISKFDLLSLIKHKFQLNNIQLKMVPGKKSDKSLNSKYDYFNVPSYEQMITEMYKYCLKNY
;
A
#
# COMPACT_ATOMS: atom_id res chain seq x y z
N MET A 1 -27.44 16.67 16.77
CA MET A 1 -27.42 15.91 15.52
C MET A 1 -26.32 14.85 15.65
N GLU A 2 -26.68 13.56 15.67
CA GLU A 2 -25.69 12.49 15.60
C GLU A 2 -24.88 12.66 14.33
N LYS A 3 -23.57 12.73 14.45
CA LYS A 3 -22.64 12.81 13.31
C LYS A 3 -22.72 11.46 12.59
N ILE A 4 -23.41 11.39 11.45
CA ILE A 4 -23.47 10.17 10.64
C ILE A 4 -22.03 9.79 10.30
N SER A 5 -21.58 8.68 10.87
CA SER A 5 -20.23 8.15 10.63
C SER A 5 -20.14 7.64 9.19
N LYS A 6 -19.08 8.04 8.45
CA LYS A 6 -18.84 7.51 7.10
C LYS A 6 -18.61 6.00 7.15
N LYS A 7 -19.24 5.27 6.23
CA LYS A 7 -19.04 3.83 6.03
C LYS A 7 -17.83 3.59 5.12
N ILE A 8 -16.87 2.86 5.61
CA ILE A 8 -15.63 2.54 4.86
C ILE A 8 -15.54 1.04 4.64
N LEU A 9 -15.42 0.63 3.38
CA LEU A 9 -15.16 -0.77 3.00
C LEU A 9 -13.69 -0.95 2.64
N ILE A 10 -12.95 -1.73 3.44
CA ILE A 10 -11.55 -2.06 3.21
C ILE A 10 -11.45 -3.42 2.53
N LEU A 11 -10.91 -3.48 1.32
CA LEU A 11 -10.58 -4.73 0.63
C LEU A 11 -9.15 -5.12 0.98
N GLY A 12 -8.96 -6.35 1.47
CA GLY A 12 -7.66 -6.86 1.88
C GLY A 12 -7.27 -6.52 3.31
N GLY A 13 -8.24 -6.47 4.24
CA GLY A 13 -8.02 -6.18 5.67
C GLY A 13 -7.05 -7.10 6.43
N ALA A 14 -6.60 -8.20 5.82
CA ALA A 14 -5.53 -9.07 6.36
C ALA A 14 -4.18 -8.89 5.62
N GLY A 15 -4.05 -7.94 4.70
CA GLY A 15 -2.82 -7.63 3.96
C GLY A 15 -1.90 -6.66 4.72
N MET A 16 -0.67 -6.45 4.21
CA MET A 16 0.35 -5.58 4.81
C MET A 16 -0.16 -4.17 5.15
N LEU A 17 -0.89 -3.52 4.26
CA LEU A 17 -1.49 -2.20 4.51
C LEU A 17 -2.84 -2.33 5.20
N GLY A 18 -3.67 -3.27 4.73
CA GLY A 18 -5.08 -3.35 5.17
C GLY A 18 -5.25 -3.59 6.66
N HIS A 19 -4.38 -4.40 7.29
CA HIS A 19 -4.50 -4.66 8.73
C HIS A 19 -4.12 -3.43 9.57
N VAL A 20 -3.10 -2.66 9.15
CA VAL A 20 -2.70 -1.41 9.83
C VAL A 20 -3.80 -0.36 9.71
N LEU A 21 -4.35 -0.19 8.49
CA LEU A 21 -5.45 0.74 8.25
C LEU A 21 -6.68 0.38 9.07
N LEU A 22 -7.07 -0.90 9.04
CA LEU A 22 -8.21 -1.42 9.81
C LEU A 22 -8.03 -1.13 11.30
N GLN A 23 -6.86 -1.44 11.87
CA GLN A 23 -6.58 -1.21 13.27
C GLN A 23 -6.60 0.28 13.64
N LYS A 24 -5.95 1.16 12.84
CA LYS A 24 -5.98 2.61 13.06
C LYS A 24 -7.42 3.17 13.04
N CYS A 25 -8.25 2.71 12.10
CA CYS A 25 -9.63 3.14 12.03
C CYS A 25 -10.47 2.68 13.23
N LEU A 26 -10.29 1.42 13.67
CA LEU A 26 -11.00 0.87 14.82
C LEU A 26 -10.60 1.57 16.15
N VAL A 27 -9.29 1.80 16.35
CA VAL A 27 -8.79 2.50 17.56
C VAL A 27 -9.28 3.94 17.63
N LYS A 28 -9.28 4.65 16.51
CA LYS A 28 -9.77 6.04 16.45
C LYS A 28 -11.30 6.15 16.52
N ASN A 29 -12.03 5.08 16.22
CA ASN A 29 -13.49 5.00 16.18
C ASN A 29 -14.16 6.16 15.42
N ILE A 30 -13.57 6.54 14.27
CA ILE A 30 -14.01 7.71 13.48
C ILE A 30 -14.91 7.35 12.31
N PHE A 31 -14.97 6.04 11.96
CA PHE A 31 -15.71 5.52 10.81
C PHE A 31 -16.47 4.24 11.18
N ASP A 32 -17.54 3.95 10.44
CA ASP A 32 -18.19 2.63 10.44
C ASP A 32 -17.46 1.72 9.46
N ILE A 33 -16.67 0.78 9.99
CA ILE A 33 -15.70 0.00 9.22
C ILE A 33 -16.27 -1.37 8.87
N TYR A 34 -16.13 -1.70 7.58
CA TYR A 34 -16.39 -3.01 6.98
C TYR A 34 -15.12 -3.49 6.29
N ASP A 35 -14.86 -4.79 6.29
CA ASP A 35 -13.73 -5.34 5.56
C ASP A 35 -14.05 -6.63 4.81
N VAL A 36 -13.35 -6.84 3.69
CA VAL A 36 -13.42 -8.06 2.88
C VAL A 36 -12.09 -8.79 2.93
N THR A 37 -12.13 -10.07 3.28
CA THR A 37 -11.00 -10.98 3.29
C THR A 37 -11.34 -12.28 2.55
N ARG A 38 -10.33 -13.07 2.14
CA ARG A 38 -10.58 -14.37 1.48
C ARG A 38 -11.19 -15.40 2.40
N LYS A 39 -10.77 -15.40 3.66
CA LYS A 39 -11.33 -16.25 4.71
C LYS A 39 -12.08 -15.38 5.71
N LYS A 40 -13.17 -15.88 6.27
CA LYS A 40 -13.90 -15.17 7.33
C LYS A 40 -12.99 -14.98 8.54
N GLU A 41 -12.97 -13.77 9.04
CA GLU A 41 -12.25 -13.40 10.26
C GLU A 41 -13.23 -13.19 11.40
N ASN A 42 -12.77 -13.42 12.63
CA ASN A 42 -13.61 -13.20 13.81
C ASN A 42 -13.69 -11.72 14.19
N ARG A 43 -14.25 -10.93 13.28
CA ARG A 43 -14.50 -9.48 13.47
C ARG A 43 -15.92 -9.14 13.05
N LYS A 44 -16.53 -8.17 13.77
CA LYS A 44 -17.79 -7.57 13.34
C LYS A 44 -17.60 -6.91 11.97
N ASN A 45 -18.59 -6.99 11.10
CA ASN A 45 -18.56 -6.39 9.75
C ASN A 45 -17.46 -6.92 8.82
N ASN A 46 -16.89 -8.11 9.07
CA ASN A 46 -16.02 -8.79 8.12
C ASN A 46 -16.84 -9.66 7.17
N PHE A 47 -16.55 -9.57 5.87
CA PHE A 47 -17.15 -10.40 4.81
C PHE A 47 -16.08 -11.31 4.21
N SER A 48 -16.43 -12.57 3.98
CA SER A 48 -15.58 -13.50 3.22
C SER A 48 -15.96 -13.45 1.75
N CYS A 49 -15.00 -13.08 0.88
CA CYS A 49 -15.23 -13.05 -0.56
C CYS A 49 -13.92 -13.26 -1.33
N ASN A 50 -13.97 -14.09 -2.37
CA ASN A 50 -12.97 -14.04 -3.42
C ASN A 50 -13.31 -12.84 -4.33
N VAL A 51 -12.47 -11.80 -4.32
CA VAL A 51 -12.71 -10.56 -5.06
C VAL A 51 -12.71 -10.72 -6.58
N THR A 52 -12.28 -11.87 -7.10
CA THR A 52 -12.42 -12.21 -8.53
C THR A 52 -13.83 -12.68 -8.89
N ASN A 53 -14.65 -13.03 -7.89
CA ASN A 53 -16.09 -13.21 -8.08
C ASN A 53 -16.77 -11.84 -7.99
N PHE A 54 -16.82 -11.15 -9.13
CA PHE A 54 -17.34 -9.79 -9.21
C PHE A 54 -18.82 -9.66 -8.83
N ASP A 55 -19.62 -10.69 -9.06
CA ASP A 55 -21.05 -10.69 -8.68
C ASP A 55 -21.22 -10.70 -7.15
N SER A 56 -20.46 -11.57 -6.49
CA SER A 56 -20.46 -11.63 -5.01
C SER A 56 -19.94 -10.34 -4.41
N LEU A 57 -18.87 -9.78 -4.96
CA LEU A 57 -18.30 -8.50 -4.51
C LEU A 57 -19.29 -7.34 -4.69
N ALA A 58 -19.96 -7.29 -5.86
CA ALA A 58 -20.98 -6.29 -6.15
C ALA A 58 -22.18 -6.37 -5.19
N LYS A 59 -22.62 -7.59 -4.82
CA LYS A 59 -23.67 -7.80 -3.81
C LYS A 59 -23.28 -7.24 -2.45
N ILE A 60 -22.06 -7.55 -1.97
CA ILE A 60 -21.54 -7.01 -0.70
C ILE A 60 -21.50 -5.49 -0.72
N ILE A 61 -20.99 -4.87 -1.80
CA ILE A 61 -20.93 -3.40 -1.94
C ILE A 61 -22.34 -2.79 -1.92
N LYS A 62 -23.31 -3.41 -2.61
CA LYS A 62 -24.72 -2.96 -2.62
C LYS A 62 -25.40 -3.09 -1.25
N GLU A 63 -25.06 -4.14 -0.50
CA GLU A 63 -25.59 -4.37 0.86
C GLU A 63 -25.07 -3.31 1.84
N ILE A 64 -23.76 -3.08 1.86
CA ILE A 64 -23.09 -2.15 2.78
C ILE A 64 -23.41 -0.70 2.42
N LYS A 65 -23.45 -0.36 1.12
CA LYS A 65 -23.52 1.01 0.60
C LYS A 65 -22.47 1.91 1.27
N PRO A 66 -21.16 1.60 1.09
CA PRO A 66 -20.10 2.39 1.70
C PRO A 66 -20.01 3.79 1.08
N ASP A 67 -19.48 4.76 1.83
CA ASP A 67 -19.08 6.07 1.29
C ASP A 67 -17.73 5.98 0.56
N PHE A 68 -16.82 5.12 1.07
CA PHE A 68 -15.52 4.87 0.46
C PHE A 68 -15.22 3.38 0.39
N ILE A 69 -14.60 2.97 -0.72
CA ILE A 69 -14.00 1.65 -0.93
C ILE A 69 -12.49 1.84 -0.98
N ILE A 70 -11.75 1.16 -0.09
CA ILE A 70 -10.29 1.23 -0.05
C ILE A 70 -9.72 -0.08 -0.60
N ASN A 71 -9.05 -0.03 -1.74
CA ASN A 71 -8.46 -1.22 -2.36
C ASN A 71 -6.99 -1.39 -1.94
N CYS A 72 -6.76 -2.22 -0.92
CA CYS A 72 -5.43 -2.63 -0.45
C CYS A 72 -4.99 -3.98 -1.04
N ILE A 73 -5.71 -4.53 -2.02
CA ILE A 73 -5.38 -5.81 -2.65
C ILE A 73 -4.44 -5.61 -3.81
N GLY A 74 -3.45 -6.50 -3.92
CA GLY A 74 -2.56 -6.59 -5.07
C GLY A 74 -1.82 -7.92 -5.07
N VAL A 75 -1.46 -8.38 -6.26
CA VAL A 75 -0.53 -9.49 -6.49
C VAL A 75 0.86 -8.88 -6.62
N LEU A 76 1.80 -9.29 -5.76
CA LEU A 76 3.16 -8.76 -5.72
C LEU A 76 4.04 -9.36 -6.85
N ILE A 77 5.30 -8.94 -6.91
CA ILE A 77 6.26 -9.29 -8.00
C ILE A 77 6.33 -10.79 -8.22
N LYS A 78 6.58 -11.58 -7.17
CA LYS A 78 6.70 -13.04 -7.27
C LYS A 78 5.42 -13.69 -7.81
N GLY A 79 4.27 -13.33 -7.24
CA GLY A 79 2.98 -13.83 -7.69
C GLY A 79 2.66 -13.41 -9.13
N SER A 80 3.06 -12.22 -9.56
CA SER A 80 2.85 -11.73 -10.93
C SER A 80 3.70 -12.46 -11.97
N ILE A 81 4.87 -12.95 -11.57
CA ILE A 81 5.71 -13.81 -12.44
C ILE A 81 5.14 -15.22 -12.52
N GLN A 82 4.66 -15.76 -11.40
CA GLN A 82 4.13 -17.14 -11.34
C GLN A 82 2.78 -17.29 -12.03
N ASP A 83 1.92 -16.28 -11.92
CA ASP A 83 0.59 -16.27 -12.54
C ASP A 83 0.26 -14.87 -13.10
N PRO A 84 0.73 -14.57 -14.32
CA PRO A 84 0.44 -13.30 -14.99
C PRO A 84 -1.05 -13.02 -15.17
N SER A 85 -1.85 -14.05 -15.41
CA SER A 85 -3.30 -13.91 -15.62
C SER A 85 -3.99 -13.41 -14.37
N ASN A 86 -3.65 -13.98 -13.20
CA ASN A 86 -4.15 -13.52 -11.92
C ASN A 86 -3.65 -12.11 -11.58
N ALA A 87 -2.40 -11.77 -11.95
CA ALA A 87 -1.88 -10.42 -11.78
C ALA A 87 -2.69 -9.39 -12.59
N ILE A 88 -3.00 -9.67 -13.85
CA ILE A 88 -3.84 -8.82 -14.69
C ILE A 88 -5.25 -8.70 -14.10
N LEU A 89 -5.84 -9.81 -13.67
CA LEU A 89 -7.18 -9.82 -13.09
C LEU A 89 -7.26 -8.94 -11.83
N ILE A 90 -6.29 -9.08 -10.91
CA ILE A 90 -6.29 -8.41 -9.60
C ILE A 90 -5.69 -7.00 -9.68
N ASN A 91 -4.56 -6.81 -10.37
CA ASN A 91 -3.88 -5.54 -10.37
C ASN A 91 -4.45 -4.55 -11.40
N SER A 92 -5.01 -5.07 -12.52
CA SER A 92 -5.54 -4.24 -13.61
C SER A 92 -7.06 -4.19 -13.60
N LEU A 93 -7.75 -5.32 -13.75
CA LEU A 93 -9.20 -5.34 -13.95
C LEU A 93 -9.98 -5.00 -12.68
N LEU A 94 -9.60 -5.55 -11.52
CA LEU A 94 -10.32 -5.33 -10.26
C LEU A 94 -10.47 -3.84 -9.89
N PRO A 95 -9.44 -2.97 -9.96
CA PRO A 95 -9.60 -1.54 -9.66
C PRO A 95 -10.67 -0.87 -10.53
N HIS A 96 -10.72 -1.16 -11.84
CA HIS A 96 -11.73 -0.62 -12.74
C HIS A 96 -13.14 -1.14 -12.41
N LYS A 97 -13.26 -2.42 -12.04
CA LYS A 97 -14.54 -2.99 -11.57
C LYS A 97 -15.00 -2.31 -10.28
N LEU A 98 -14.09 -2.06 -9.34
CA LEU A 98 -14.40 -1.33 -8.11
C LEU A 98 -14.84 0.10 -8.37
N ALA A 99 -14.20 0.80 -9.32
CA ALA A 99 -14.62 2.14 -9.75
C ALA A 99 -16.02 2.12 -10.39
N GLN A 100 -16.38 1.06 -11.14
CA GLN A 100 -17.73 0.87 -11.67
C GLN A 100 -18.74 0.60 -10.54
N PHE A 101 -18.43 -0.32 -9.62
CA PHE A 101 -19.31 -0.67 -8.50
C PHE A 101 -19.52 0.52 -7.55
N SER A 102 -18.46 1.30 -7.28
CA SER A 102 -18.56 2.48 -6.44
C SER A 102 -19.59 3.49 -6.96
N LYS A 103 -19.66 3.69 -8.28
CA LYS A 103 -20.68 4.56 -8.90
C LYS A 103 -22.11 4.10 -8.60
N THR A 104 -22.37 2.78 -8.55
CA THR A 104 -23.72 2.24 -8.35
C THR A 104 -24.30 2.50 -6.96
N VAL A 105 -23.45 2.78 -5.97
CA VAL A 105 -23.82 3.05 -4.58
C VAL A 105 -23.42 4.46 -4.12
N ASN A 106 -22.98 5.30 -5.06
CA ASN A 106 -22.45 6.64 -4.82
C ASN A 106 -21.23 6.68 -3.88
N ALA A 107 -20.43 5.62 -3.86
CA ALA A 107 -19.15 5.56 -3.13
C ALA A 107 -18.01 6.19 -3.94
N LYS A 108 -16.86 6.44 -3.28
CA LYS A 108 -15.57 6.76 -3.92
C LYS A 108 -14.59 5.61 -3.71
N LEU A 109 -13.73 5.37 -4.72
CA LEU A 109 -12.64 4.41 -4.63
C LEU A 109 -11.34 5.13 -4.24
N ILE A 110 -10.62 4.60 -3.24
CA ILE A 110 -9.20 4.89 -3.02
C ILE A 110 -8.42 3.64 -3.38
N HIS A 111 -7.59 3.74 -4.43
CA HIS A 111 -6.77 2.64 -4.94
C HIS A 111 -5.29 2.88 -4.63
N ILE A 112 -4.59 1.82 -4.22
CA ILE A 112 -3.16 1.87 -3.93
C ILE A 112 -2.38 1.35 -5.13
N SER A 113 -1.56 2.21 -5.72
CA SER A 113 -0.63 1.88 -6.80
C SER A 113 0.82 1.81 -6.29
N THR A 114 1.78 1.73 -7.19
CA THR A 114 3.19 1.45 -6.89
C THR A 114 4.15 2.33 -7.69
N ASP A 115 5.33 2.62 -7.14
CA ASP A 115 6.48 3.18 -7.84
C ASP A 115 7.01 2.25 -8.95
N CYS A 116 6.68 0.94 -8.88
CA CYS A 116 7.08 -0.04 -9.90
C CYS A 116 6.38 0.14 -11.25
N VAL A 117 5.47 1.11 -11.41
CA VAL A 117 5.01 1.56 -12.73
C VAL A 117 6.12 2.25 -13.54
N PHE A 118 7.23 2.58 -12.88
CA PHE A 118 8.46 3.11 -13.46
C PHE A 118 9.58 2.06 -13.48
N ASP A 119 10.46 2.13 -14.47
CA ASP A 119 11.61 1.22 -14.61
C ASP A 119 12.78 1.57 -13.67
N GLY A 120 12.83 2.80 -13.16
CA GLY A 120 13.89 3.28 -12.29
C GLY A 120 15.10 3.84 -13.02
N SER A 121 14.98 4.20 -14.28
CA SER A 121 16.08 4.81 -15.07
C SER A 121 16.26 6.31 -14.76
N LYS A 122 15.21 7.02 -14.37
CA LYS A 122 15.19 8.49 -14.19
C LYS A 122 15.34 8.91 -12.71
N GLY A 123 14.57 8.33 -11.81
CA GLY A 123 14.40 8.83 -10.44
C GLY A 123 13.54 10.10 -10.33
N ASN A 124 13.16 10.46 -9.11
CA ASN A 124 12.34 11.65 -8.81
C ASN A 124 11.13 11.80 -9.71
N TYR A 125 10.45 10.68 -9.98
CA TYR A 125 9.27 10.66 -10.85
C TYR A 125 8.12 11.46 -10.25
N ILE A 126 7.43 12.25 -11.10
CA ILE A 126 6.22 12.99 -10.76
C ILE A 126 4.98 12.31 -11.38
N GLU A 127 3.78 12.74 -10.97
CA GLU A 127 2.51 12.12 -11.37
C GLU A 127 2.28 12.09 -12.89
N THR A 128 2.84 13.07 -13.61
CA THR A 128 2.69 13.22 -15.07
C THR A 128 3.76 12.52 -15.88
N ASP A 129 4.76 11.90 -15.24
CA ASP A 129 5.78 11.14 -15.96
C ASP A 129 5.18 9.89 -16.62
N ASN A 130 5.71 9.53 -17.79
CA ASN A 130 5.32 8.33 -18.49
C ASN A 130 5.65 7.08 -17.66
N LYS A 131 4.71 6.18 -17.58
CA LYS A 131 4.91 4.86 -16.95
C LYS A 131 5.76 4.00 -17.86
N THR A 132 6.90 3.52 -17.36
CA THR A 132 7.97 2.86 -18.14
C THR A 132 8.22 1.41 -17.69
N ALA A 133 7.38 0.84 -16.81
CA ALA A 133 7.50 -0.54 -16.38
C ALA A 133 7.51 -1.52 -17.56
N GLN A 134 8.35 -2.56 -17.47
CA GLN A 134 8.47 -3.61 -18.46
C GLN A 134 8.15 -5.00 -17.91
N ASP A 135 8.11 -5.14 -16.57
CA ASP A 135 7.76 -6.39 -15.91
C ASP A 135 6.25 -6.51 -15.69
N THR A 136 5.77 -7.75 -15.53
CA THR A 136 4.34 -8.06 -15.37
C THR A 136 3.71 -7.33 -14.19
N TYR A 137 4.44 -7.18 -13.08
CA TYR A 137 3.93 -6.49 -11.90
C TYR A 137 3.68 -5.01 -12.18
N GLY A 138 4.70 -4.31 -12.64
CA GLY A 138 4.63 -2.89 -12.94
C GLY A 138 3.60 -2.57 -14.03
N LEU A 139 3.58 -3.37 -15.12
CA LEU A 139 2.60 -3.23 -16.20
C LEU A 139 1.17 -3.45 -15.71
N SER A 140 0.92 -4.54 -14.96
CA SER A 140 -0.42 -4.83 -14.44
C SER A 140 -0.92 -3.76 -13.46
N LYS A 141 -0.04 -3.25 -12.59
CA LYS A 141 -0.37 -2.14 -11.68
C LYS A 141 -0.63 -0.84 -12.43
N SER A 142 0.18 -0.56 -13.45
CA SER A 142 0.04 0.61 -14.32
C SER A 142 -1.32 0.66 -15.03
N LEU A 143 -1.79 -0.48 -15.52
CA LEU A 143 -3.12 -0.61 -16.15
C LEU A 143 -4.28 -0.46 -15.17
N GLY A 144 -4.05 -0.73 -13.88
CA GLY A 144 -5.08 -0.62 -12.84
C GLY A 144 -5.24 0.77 -12.23
N GLU A 145 -4.39 1.74 -12.59
CA GLU A 145 -4.49 3.10 -12.08
C GLU A 145 -5.72 3.82 -12.61
N ILE A 146 -6.49 4.40 -11.69
CA ILE A 146 -7.65 5.25 -11.96
C ILE A 146 -7.22 6.69 -11.75
N ASN A 147 -7.37 7.52 -12.77
CA ASN A 147 -7.08 8.94 -12.70
C ASN A 147 -8.27 9.71 -13.25
N ASP A 148 -9.23 10.01 -12.39
CA ASP A 148 -10.45 10.73 -12.70
C ASP A 148 -10.77 11.74 -11.58
N ASP A 149 -11.81 12.55 -11.76
CA ASP A 149 -12.26 13.60 -10.84
C ASP A 149 -13.11 13.06 -9.65
N ARG A 150 -13.34 11.74 -9.60
CA ARG A 150 -14.15 11.10 -8.56
C ARG A 150 -13.33 10.25 -7.60
N ASN A 151 -12.46 9.41 -8.14
CA ASN A 151 -11.69 8.42 -7.41
C ASN A 151 -10.29 8.95 -7.08
N LEU A 152 -9.59 8.27 -6.17
CA LEU A 152 -8.22 8.60 -5.80
C LEU A 152 -7.32 7.38 -6.04
N THR A 153 -6.22 7.55 -6.75
CA THR A 153 -5.10 6.60 -6.78
C THR A 153 -3.92 7.18 -6.02
N LEU A 154 -3.46 6.47 -4.99
CA LEU A 154 -2.25 6.80 -4.24
C LEU A 154 -1.10 5.94 -4.77
N ARG A 155 -0.12 6.56 -5.42
CA ARG A 155 1.08 5.88 -5.93
C ARG A 155 2.23 6.05 -4.95
N THR A 156 2.78 4.93 -4.49
CA THR A 156 3.89 4.91 -3.53
C THR A 156 4.57 3.55 -3.52
N SER A 157 5.68 3.42 -2.82
CA SER A 157 6.20 2.15 -2.34
C SER A 157 5.95 2.01 -0.84
N ILE A 158 5.74 0.80 -0.33
CA ILE A 158 5.42 0.61 1.08
C ILE A 158 6.34 -0.39 1.77
N ILE A 159 6.61 -0.11 3.05
CA ILE A 159 7.30 -1.03 3.95
C ILE A 159 6.53 -1.13 5.26
N GLY A 160 6.43 -2.35 5.81
CA GLY A 160 5.74 -2.57 7.08
C GLY A 160 5.65 -4.03 7.47
N PRO A 161 5.15 -4.33 8.68
CA PRO A 161 4.92 -5.69 9.14
C PRO A 161 3.82 -6.37 8.33
N GLU A 162 3.90 -7.68 8.26
CA GLU A 162 2.89 -8.55 7.63
C GLU A 162 2.38 -9.56 8.63
N LEU A 163 1.07 -9.85 8.60
CA LEU A 163 0.45 -10.85 9.48
C LEU A 163 0.77 -12.29 9.05
N LYS A 164 1.27 -12.47 7.84
CA LYS A 164 1.58 -13.79 7.30
C LYS A 164 3.02 -14.19 7.61
N ASP A 165 3.23 -15.42 8.05
CA ASP A 165 4.57 -15.97 8.32
C ASP A 165 5.50 -15.95 7.10
N HIS A 166 4.94 -16.05 5.90
CA HIS A 166 5.65 -16.03 4.62
C HIS A 166 5.41 -14.72 3.85
N GLY A 167 5.54 -13.58 4.55
CA GLY A 167 5.44 -12.26 3.92
C GLY A 167 6.56 -12.03 2.89
N GLU A 168 6.22 -11.33 1.79
CA GLU A 168 7.16 -11.01 0.70
C GLU A 168 7.76 -9.61 0.85
N GLY A 169 7.31 -8.83 1.84
CA GLY A 169 7.77 -7.46 2.08
C GLY A 169 9.21 -7.38 2.58
N LEU A 170 9.91 -6.30 2.19
CA LEU A 170 11.31 -6.07 2.54
C LEU A 170 11.55 -6.11 4.06
N PHE A 171 10.64 -5.52 4.85
CA PHE A 171 10.75 -5.53 6.32
C PHE A 171 10.65 -6.94 6.88
N SER A 172 9.58 -7.69 6.52
CA SER A 172 9.35 -9.05 7.00
C SER A 172 10.46 -10.02 6.59
N TRP A 173 11.06 -9.82 5.41
CA TRP A 173 12.22 -10.55 4.98
C TRP A 173 13.44 -10.20 5.83
N PHE A 174 13.73 -8.91 6.01
CA PHE A 174 14.96 -8.43 6.65
C PHE A 174 15.06 -8.84 8.13
N VAL A 175 13.99 -8.69 8.90
CA VAL A 175 14.00 -9.01 10.34
C VAL A 175 14.20 -10.50 10.64
N LYS A 176 14.02 -11.38 9.65
CA LYS A 176 14.23 -12.83 9.76
C LYS A 176 15.66 -13.26 9.39
N GLN A 177 16.49 -12.34 8.88
CA GLN A 177 17.85 -12.65 8.47
C GLN A 177 18.79 -12.82 9.67
N LYS A 178 19.88 -13.55 9.44
CA LYS A 178 20.99 -13.72 10.38
C LYS A 178 22.31 -13.74 9.60
N GLY A 179 23.39 -13.33 10.24
CA GLY A 179 24.70 -13.29 9.61
C GLY A 179 24.85 -12.16 8.59
N GLU A 180 25.59 -12.37 7.51
CA GLU A 180 25.86 -11.35 6.51
C GLU A 180 24.66 -11.17 5.57
N VAL A 181 24.24 -9.91 5.39
CA VAL A 181 23.14 -9.50 4.51
C VAL A 181 23.60 -8.35 3.63
N SER A 182 23.40 -8.45 2.32
CA SER A 182 23.74 -7.38 1.38
C SER A 182 22.65 -6.31 1.35
N GLY A 183 23.04 -5.05 1.54
CA GLY A 183 22.21 -3.87 1.32
C GLY A 183 22.66 -3.12 0.07
N PHE A 184 21.74 -2.80 -0.83
CA PHE A 184 22.06 -2.23 -2.14
C PHE A 184 22.12 -0.70 -2.07
N SER A 185 23.31 -0.12 -2.36
CA SER A 185 23.52 1.33 -2.34
C SER A 185 23.03 2.05 -3.61
N GLU A 186 22.94 1.35 -4.75
CA GLU A 186 22.48 1.94 -6.02
C GLU A 186 21.00 1.64 -6.32
N SER A 187 20.29 0.94 -5.41
CA SER A 187 18.84 0.74 -5.50
C SER A 187 18.14 1.77 -4.62
N ILE A 188 17.63 2.82 -5.23
CA ILE A 188 17.02 3.97 -4.54
C ILE A 188 15.52 3.74 -4.37
N TRP A 189 15.01 4.11 -3.21
CA TRP A 189 13.64 3.96 -2.77
C TRP A 189 13.08 5.31 -2.29
N GLY A 190 11.79 5.55 -2.46
CA GLY A 190 11.13 6.81 -2.11
C GLY A 190 9.73 6.59 -1.52
N GLY A 191 9.52 5.46 -0.86
CA GLY A 191 8.21 5.09 -0.32
C GLY A 191 7.98 5.51 1.12
N VAL A 192 6.92 4.95 1.73
CA VAL A 192 6.50 5.24 3.10
C VAL A 192 6.24 3.96 3.90
N THR A 193 6.11 4.06 5.22
CA THR A 193 5.61 2.93 6.02
C THR A 193 4.11 2.76 5.85
N THR A 194 3.61 1.55 6.08
CA THR A 194 2.17 1.26 6.07
C THR A 194 1.40 2.11 7.08
N PHE A 195 2.05 2.58 8.14
CA PHE A 195 1.47 3.46 9.18
C PHE A 195 1.19 4.85 8.62
N VAL A 196 2.18 5.43 7.95
CA VAL A 196 2.05 6.75 7.31
C VAL A 196 1.02 6.69 6.17
N LEU A 197 1.06 5.64 5.33
CA LEU A 197 0.07 5.51 4.27
C LEU A 197 -1.36 5.36 4.83
N ALA A 198 -1.54 4.64 5.94
CA ALA A 198 -2.85 4.53 6.59
C ALA A 198 -3.37 5.89 7.09
N ASP A 199 -2.52 6.75 7.68
CA ASP A 199 -2.91 8.10 8.09
C ASP A 199 -3.23 9.00 6.88
N ILE A 200 -2.49 8.86 5.78
CA ILE A 200 -2.75 9.57 4.52
C ILE A 200 -4.10 9.13 3.92
N ILE A 201 -4.42 7.85 3.94
CA ILE A 201 -5.73 7.35 3.50
C ILE A 201 -6.85 7.97 4.35
N ILE A 202 -6.71 7.99 5.67
CA ILE A 202 -7.68 8.59 6.59
C ILE A 202 -7.84 10.10 6.29
N LYS A 203 -6.72 10.81 6.10
CA LYS A 203 -6.74 12.23 5.68
C LYS A 203 -7.47 12.39 4.35
N SER A 204 -7.17 11.55 3.35
CA SER A 204 -7.78 11.61 2.01
C SER A 204 -9.30 11.40 2.03
N ILE A 205 -9.81 10.54 2.94
CA ILE A 205 -11.25 10.36 3.17
C ILE A 205 -11.90 11.65 3.70
N ASN A 206 -11.22 12.35 4.60
CA ASN A 206 -11.74 13.57 5.23
C ASN A 206 -11.71 14.77 4.27
N GLU A 207 -10.59 14.95 3.57
CA GLU A 207 -10.36 16.06 2.63
C GLU A 207 -10.94 15.81 1.23
N ASN A 208 -11.40 14.58 0.97
CA ASN A 208 -12.07 14.20 -0.27
C ASN A 208 -11.20 14.37 -1.53
N TYR A 209 -9.89 14.08 -1.46
CA TYR A 209 -8.98 14.15 -2.60
C TYR A 209 -9.38 13.21 -3.74
N THR A 210 -9.02 13.57 -4.97
CA THR A 210 -9.29 12.82 -6.21
C THR A 210 -8.08 12.82 -7.13
N GLY A 211 -8.14 12.04 -8.21
CA GLY A 211 -7.07 11.94 -9.20
C GLY A 211 -5.98 10.95 -8.82
N LEU A 212 -4.79 11.16 -9.33
CA LEU A 212 -3.60 10.35 -9.05
C LEU A 212 -2.57 11.23 -8.33
N ILE A 213 -2.14 10.78 -7.14
CA ILE A 213 -1.26 11.53 -6.24
C ILE A 213 -0.12 10.63 -5.77
N HIS A 214 1.11 11.12 -5.79
CA HIS A 214 2.25 10.45 -5.19
C HIS A 214 2.26 10.64 -3.68
N VAL A 215 2.59 9.58 -2.96
CA VAL A 215 2.83 9.61 -1.50
C VAL A 215 4.30 9.34 -1.26
N THR A 216 5.03 10.38 -0.92
CA THR A 216 6.49 10.38 -0.72
C THR A 216 6.87 11.55 0.20
N ASN A 217 8.00 11.46 0.88
CA ASN A 217 8.64 12.59 1.56
C ASN A 217 9.58 13.38 0.64
N SER A 218 9.67 12.99 -0.64
CA SER A 218 10.55 13.59 -1.64
C SER A 218 12.06 13.50 -1.30
N GLU A 219 12.43 12.65 -0.35
CA GLU A 219 13.81 12.39 0.06
C GLU A 219 14.18 10.96 -0.37
N PRO A 220 14.92 10.76 -1.48
CA PRO A 220 15.35 9.42 -1.89
C PRO A 220 16.29 8.78 -0.85
N ILE A 221 16.15 7.48 -0.62
CA ILE A 221 17.02 6.71 0.29
C ILE A 221 17.50 5.43 -0.41
N SER A 222 18.76 5.05 -0.23
CA SER A 222 19.23 3.75 -0.72
C SER A 222 18.59 2.61 0.11
N LYS A 223 18.47 1.43 -0.50
CA LYS A 223 18.02 0.25 0.26
C LYS A 223 18.99 -0.11 1.37
N PHE A 224 20.31 0.15 1.18
CA PHE A 224 21.29 -0.03 2.24
C PHE A 224 20.98 0.89 3.45
N ASP A 225 20.78 2.18 3.22
CA ASP A 225 20.52 3.14 4.30
C ASP A 225 19.18 2.86 4.98
N LEU A 226 18.14 2.52 4.21
CA LEU A 226 16.85 2.11 4.77
C LEU A 226 16.98 0.88 5.68
N LEU A 227 17.70 -0.16 5.24
CA LEU A 227 17.95 -1.35 6.06
C LEU A 227 18.83 -1.04 7.27
N SER A 228 19.78 -0.09 7.16
CA SER A 228 20.61 0.38 8.27
C SER A 228 19.75 1.05 9.36
N LEU A 229 18.80 1.92 8.97
CA LEU A 229 17.86 2.54 9.89
C LEU A 229 17.00 1.49 10.61
N ILE A 230 16.47 0.51 9.86
CA ILE A 230 15.66 -0.58 10.42
C ILE A 230 16.53 -1.41 11.40
N LYS A 231 17.73 -1.83 10.98
CA LYS A 231 18.65 -2.61 11.82
C LYS A 231 18.92 -1.91 13.14
N HIS A 232 19.26 -0.63 13.09
CA HIS A 232 19.55 0.17 14.29
C HIS A 232 18.33 0.29 15.19
N LYS A 233 17.17 0.70 14.65
CA LYS A 233 15.94 0.94 15.43
C LYS A 233 15.38 -0.35 16.05
N PHE A 234 15.42 -1.46 15.35
CA PHE A 234 14.92 -2.76 15.81
C PHE A 234 15.98 -3.59 16.55
N GLN A 235 17.18 -3.06 16.77
CA GLN A 235 18.29 -3.70 17.49
C GLN A 235 18.64 -5.09 16.94
N LEU A 236 18.68 -5.23 15.59
CA LEU A 236 18.96 -6.50 14.91
C LEU A 236 20.46 -6.82 14.93
N ASN A 237 21.01 -7.11 16.13
CA ASN A 237 22.44 -7.28 16.36
C ASN A 237 23.03 -8.55 15.71
N ASN A 238 22.20 -9.52 15.38
CA ASN A 238 22.58 -10.76 14.69
C ASN A 238 22.72 -10.62 13.18
N ILE A 239 22.47 -9.42 12.61
CA ILE A 239 22.63 -9.11 11.18
C ILE A 239 23.89 -8.27 11.01
N GLN A 240 24.79 -8.73 10.12
CA GLN A 240 25.92 -7.95 9.61
C GLN A 240 25.52 -7.40 8.23
N LEU A 241 25.07 -6.13 8.19
CA LEU A 241 24.67 -5.49 6.94
C LEU A 241 25.92 -5.02 6.17
N LYS A 242 26.06 -5.48 4.92
CA LYS A 242 27.17 -5.15 4.03
C LYS A 242 26.67 -4.30 2.86
N MET A 243 27.31 -3.17 2.63
CA MET A 243 27.02 -2.32 1.47
C MET A 243 27.56 -2.98 0.20
N VAL A 244 26.69 -3.10 -0.80
CA VAL A 244 27.05 -3.51 -2.16
C VAL A 244 26.31 -2.64 -3.18
N PRO A 245 26.84 -2.39 -4.39
CA PRO A 245 26.16 -1.56 -5.39
C PRO A 245 24.76 -2.08 -5.72
N GLY A 246 24.65 -3.38 -6.02
CA GLY A 246 23.42 -4.01 -6.48
C GLY A 246 23.02 -3.56 -7.89
N LYS A 247 21.75 -3.80 -8.26
CA LYS A 247 21.21 -3.30 -9.54
C LYS A 247 20.93 -1.81 -9.41
N LYS A 248 21.52 -1.00 -10.29
CA LYS A 248 21.22 0.43 -10.38
C LYS A 248 19.74 0.63 -10.77
N SER A 249 18.99 1.26 -9.90
CA SER A 249 17.58 1.56 -10.12
C SER A 249 17.13 2.67 -9.16
N ASP A 250 16.60 3.74 -9.69
CA ASP A 250 16.07 4.85 -8.90
C ASP A 250 14.57 5.00 -9.19
N LYS A 251 13.73 4.45 -8.31
CA LYS A 251 12.28 4.56 -8.37
C LYS A 251 11.72 5.59 -7.38
N SER A 252 12.57 6.53 -6.97
CA SER A 252 12.12 7.61 -6.10
C SER A 252 11.03 8.43 -6.74
N LEU A 253 10.11 8.87 -5.90
CA LEU A 253 8.98 9.69 -6.29
C LEU A 253 9.16 11.11 -5.76
N ASN A 254 8.66 12.07 -6.51
CA ASN A 254 8.37 13.41 -6.07
C ASN A 254 6.88 13.69 -6.32
N SER A 255 6.29 14.71 -5.71
CA SER A 255 4.90 15.06 -5.92
C SER A 255 4.76 16.49 -6.41
N LYS A 256 3.85 16.68 -7.36
CA LYS A 256 3.41 18.02 -7.80
C LYS A 256 2.46 18.68 -6.80
N TYR A 257 1.97 17.90 -5.83
CA TYR A 257 0.96 18.32 -4.86
C TYR A 257 1.57 18.37 -3.47
N ASP A 258 1.28 19.41 -2.72
CA ASP A 258 1.65 19.57 -1.32
C ASP A 258 0.47 19.19 -0.38
N TYR A 259 -0.14 18.03 -0.63
CA TYR A 259 -1.29 17.59 0.14
C TYR A 259 -0.91 16.85 1.42
N PHE A 260 0.28 16.21 1.43
CA PHE A 260 0.69 15.31 2.49
C PHE A 260 2.00 15.77 3.12
N ASN A 261 1.95 16.01 4.43
CA ASN A 261 3.17 16.18 5.22
C ASN A 261 3.70 14.79 5.60
N VAL A 262 4.54 14.21 4.73
CA VAL A 262 5.13 12.88 4.94
C VAL A 262 6.38 13.03 5.81
N PRO A 263 6.48 12.29 6.95
CA PRO A 263 7.62 12.40 7.87
C PRO A 263 8.93 11.89 7.26
N SER A 264 10.06 12.21 7.91
CA SER A 264 11.36 11.63 7.58
C SER A 264 11.38 10.10 7.79
N TYR A 265 12.29 9.39 7.12
CA TYR A 265 12.43 7.94 7.28
C TYR A 265 12.68 7.53 8.73
N GLU A 266 13.48 8.29 9.47
CA GLU A 266 13.74 7.99 10.89
C GLU A 266 12.46 8.06 11.74
N GLN A 267 11.62 9.07 11.49
CA GLN A 267 10.32 9.19 12.17
C GLN A 267 9.38 8.04 11.79
N MET A 268 9.28 7.72 10.50
CA MET A 268 8.45 6.62 10.00
C MET A 268 8.85 5.26 10.59
N ILE A 269 10.15 4.95 10.61
CA ILE A 269 10.68 3.70 11.17
C ILE A 269 10.51 3.66 12.69
N THR A 270 10.65 4.81 13.38
CA THR A 270 10.39 4.90 14.81
C THR A 270 8.93 4.62 15.18
N GLU A 271 7.97 5.14 14.39
CA GLU A 271 6.55 4.84 14.59
C GLU A 271 6.27 3.35 14.36
N MET A 272 6.81 2.80 13.28
CA MET A 272 6.68 1.37 12.97
C MET A 272 7.24 0.49 14.10
N TYR A 273 8.42 0.81 14.66
CA TYR A 273 9.00 0.09 15.78
C TYR A 273 8.10 0.12 17.03
N LYS A 274 7.61 1.28 17.42
CA LYS A 274 6.69 1.42 18.56
C LYS A 274 5.43 0.58 18.41
N TYR A 275 4.93 0.47 17.19
CA TYR A 275 3.77 -0.38 16.90
C TYR A 275 4.12 -1.87 17.05
N CYS A 276 5.24 -2.30 16.48
CA CYS A 276 5.67 -3.70 16.56
C CYS A 276 5.88 -4.13 18.01
N LEU A 277 6.46 -3.29 18.87
CA LEU A 277 6.64 -3.58 20.30
C LEU A 277 5.32 -3.82 21.06
N LYS A 278 4.20 -3.25 20.58
CA LYS A 278 2.90 -3.38 21.25
C LYS A 278 2.08 -4.58 20.75
N ASN A 279 2.39 -5.10 19.57
CA ASN A 279 1.52 -6.05 18.87
C ASN A 279 2.22 -7.37 18.48
N TYR A 280 3.54 -7.46 18.66
CA TYR A 280 4.37 -8.64 18.41
C TYR A 280 5.36 -8.84 19.57
#